data_18120474c08943d14a137685f669447f
#
_entry.id   18120474c08943d14a137685f669447f
#
_cell.length_a   1.000
_cell.length_b   1.000
_cell.length_c   1.000
_cell.angle_alpha   90.00
_cell.angle_beta   90.00
_cell.angle_gamma   90.00
#
_symmetry.space_group_name_H-M   'P 1'
#
loop_
_entity.id
_entity.type
_entity.pdbx_description
1 polymer ?
#
loop_
_entity_poly.entity_id
_entity_poly.type
_entity_poly.pdbx_seq_one_letter_code
_entity_poly.pdbx_strand_id
1 'polypeptide(L)'
;MSEAVAAANVPIRPETADDTGAIDLINMSAFAGDAEARLVDELRKTPAYVPELSLVAEDGGRVAGHLMLFRTTLAVGESEKTILTLAPTAVVPSRTHRGLGTALVREGVERARQMGFPAIVEVGFPAFYQRQGFRPITGFGLQHDLPVADDFATALELEEGALAGGGCLEFPAPFRAFYRRPVEA
;
A
#
# COMPACT_ATOMS: atom_id res chain seq x y z
N MET A 1 15.07 12.67 -18.52
CA MET A 1 14.06 13.25 -17.63
C MET A 1 12.77 12.47 -17.88
N SER A 2 12.44 11.54 -16.98
CA SER A 2 11.19 10.77 -17.11
C SER A 2 10.06 11.68 -16.64
N GLU A 3 9.18 12.09 -17.55
CA GLU A 3 7.96 12.82 -17.21
C GLU A 3 7.14 11.99 -16.20
N ALA A 4 6.81 12.58 -15.07
CA ALA A 4 5.90 11.97 -14.13
C ALA A 4 4.54 11.80 -14.80
N VAL A 5 4.07 10.57 -14.95
CA VAL A 5 2.74 10.31 -15.49
C VAL A 5 1.71 11.00 -14.60
N ALA A 6 0.94 11.93 -15.18
CA ALA A 6 -0.12 12.62 -14.44
C ALA A 6 -1.14 11.60 -13.90
N ALA A 7 -1.73 11.91 -12.74
CA ALA A 7 -2.79 11.08 -12.19
C ALA A 7 -3.99 11.05 -13.14
N ALA A 8 -4.56 9.87 -13.35
CA ALA A 8 -5.76 9.72 -14.14
C ALA A 8 -6.96 10.38 -13.42
N ASN A 9 -7.84 11.02 -14.18
CA ASN A 9 -9.11 11.50 -13.66
C ASN A 9 -10.18 10.40 -13.84
N VAL A 10 -10.20 9.46 -12.90
CA VAL A 10 -11.10 8.31 -12.92
C VAL A 10 -11.82 8.21 -11.57
N PRO A 11 -13.06 7.68 -11.52
CA PRO A 11 -13.74 7.41 -10.26
C PRO A 11 -12.93 6.45 -9.39
N ILE A 12 -12.70 6.83 -8.12
CA ILE A 12 -12.07 5.98 -7.11
C ILE A 12 -13.01 5.92 -5.91
N ARG A 13 -13.28 4.71 -5.45
CA ARG A 13 -14.17 4.47 -4.31
C ARG A 13 -13.66 3.31 -3.44
N PRO A 14 -14.13 3.17 -2.21
CA PRO A 14 -13.93 1.95 -1.45
C PRO A 14 -14.49 0.72 -2.20
N GLU A 15 -13.84 -0.41 -2.01
CA GLU A 15 -14.31 -1.68 -2.55
C GLU A 15 -15.66 -2.08 -1.92
N THR A 16 -16.40 -2.90 -2.63
CA THR A 16 -17.59 -3.60 -2.14
C THR A 16 -17.39 -5.12 -2.28
N ALA A 17 -18.25 -5.91 -1.69
CA ALA A 17 -18.18 -7.37 -1.84
C ALA A 17 -18.28 -7.82 -3.31
N ASP A 18 -18.96 -7.06 -4.16
CA ASP A 18 -19.11 -7.38 -5.58
C ASP A 18 -17.80 -7.18 -6.38
N ASP A 19 -16.85 -6.41 -5.84
CA ASP A 19 -15.56 -6.15 -6.50
C ASP A 19 -14.52 -7.25 -6.28
N THR A 20 -14.73 -8.17 -5.33
CA THR A 20 -13.75 -9.18 -4.91
C THR A 20 -13.15 -9.93 -6.09
N GLY A 21 -13.97 -10.49 -6.97
CA GLY A 21 -13.50 -11.23 -8.13
C GLY A 21 -12.70 -10.38 -9.13
N ALA A 22 -13.05 -9.10 -9.30
CA ALA A 22 -12.30 -8.18 -10.14
C ALA A 22 -10.94 -7.82 -9.49
N ILE A 23 -10.91 -7.60 -8.18
CA ILE A 23 -9.69 -7.32 -7.41
C ILE A 23 -8.72 -8.49 -7.50
N ASP A 24 -9.19 -9.74 -7.35
CA ASP A 24 -8.36 -10.93 -7.47
C ASP A 24 -7.72 -11.01 -8.85
N LEU A 25 -8.51 -10.87 -9.91
CA LEU A 25 -8.00 -10.89 -11.28
C LEU A 25 -6.99 -9.77 -11.57
N ILE A 26 -7.22 -8.57 -11.02
CA ILE A 26 -6.29 -7.45 -11.17
C ILE A 26 -4.96 -7.76 -10.50
N ASN A 27 -4.98 -8.23 -9.24
CA ASN A 27 -3.76 -8.58 -8.53
C ASN A 27 -3.01 -9.72 -9.22
N MET A 28 -3.70 -10.81 -9.58
CA MET A 28 -3.11 -11.94 -10.29
C MET A 28 -2.47 -11.54 -11.62
N SER A 29 -3.11 -10.64 -12.38
CA SER A 29 -2.58 -10.18 -13.67
C SER A 29 -1.43 -9.18 -13.53
N ALA A 30 -1.43 -8.36 -12.48
CA ALA A 30 -0.39 -7.36 -12.25
C ALA A 30 0.91 -7.97 -11.72
N PHE A 31 0.81 -9.02 -10.88
CA PHE A 31 1.95 -9.64 -10.19
C PHE A 31 2.32 -11.04 -10.74
N ALA A 32 1.65 -11.49 -11.80
CA ALA A 32 1.88 -12.79 -12.44
C ALA A 32 1.78 -14.00 -11.49
N GLY A 33 0.89 -13.91 -10.49
CA GLY A 33 0.65 -14.94 -9.49
C GLY A 33 -0.54 -14.59 -8.61
N ASP A 34 -0.85 -15.45 -7.64
CA ASP A 34 -2.00 -15.27 -6.73
C ASP A 34 -1.61 -14.78 -5.33
N ALA A 35 -0.32 -14.56 -5.08
CA ALA A 35 0.18 -14.25 -3.75
C ALA A 35 -0.40 -12.95 -3.19
N GLU A 36 -0.50 -11.90 -4.00
CA GLU A 36 -1.05 -10.60 -3.61
C GLU A 36 -2.58 -10.67 -3.46
N ALA A 37 -3.27 -11.43 -4.30
CA ALA A 37 -4.71 -11.65 -4.15
C ALA A 37 -5.02 -12.37 -2.82
N ARG A 38 -4.26 -13.42 -2.50
CA ARG A 38 -4.38 -14.11 -1.19
C ARG A 38 -4.02 -13.19 -0.02
N LEU A 39 -3.00 -12.34 -0.15
CA LEU A 39 -2.66 -11.36 0.88
C LEU A 39 -3.84 -10.45 1.19
N VAL A 40 -4.49 -9.92 0.15
CA VAL A 40 -5.68 -9.07 0.30
C VAL A 40 -6.79 -9.81 1.05
N ASP A 41 -7.09 -11.06 0.66
CA ASP A 41 -8.11 -11.88 1.32
C ASP A 41 -7.80 -12.17 2.78
N GLU A 42 -6.55 -12.46 3.10
CA GLU A 42 -6.14 -12.71 4.49
C GLU A 42 -6.16 -11.42 5.32
N LEU A 43 -5.77 -10.28 4.76
CA LEU A 43 -5.83 -8.99 5.46
C LEU A 43 -7.26 -8.59 5.78
N ARG A 44 -8.22 -8.81 4.87
CA ARG A 44 -9.66 -8.54 5.11
C ARG A 44 -10.22 -9.25 6.35
N LYS A 45 -9.64 -10.39 6.75
CA LYS A 45 -10.06 -11.19 7.91
C LYS A 45 -9.44 -10.72 9.23
N THR A 46 -8.60 -9.69 9.21
CA THR A 46 -7.86 -9.21 10.39
C THR A 46 -8.36 -7.86 10.88
N PRO A 47 -8.09 -7.50 12.15
CA PRO A 47 -8.33 -6.15 12.67
C PRO A 47 -7.52 -5.05 11.99
N ALA A 48 -6.49 -5.42 11.23
CA ALA A 48 -5.69 -4.46 10.46
C ALA A 48 -6.45 -3.90 9.25
N TYR A 49 -7.47 -4.59 8.75
CA TYR A 49 -8.26 -4.14 7.61
C TYR A 49 -9.01 -2.84 7.89
N VAL A 50 -9.01 -1.93 6.92
CA VAL A 50 -9.72 -0.65 6.95
C VAL A 50 -10.54 -0.56 5.67
N PRO A 51 -11.85 -0.88 5.71
CA PRO A 51 -12.70 -0.93 4.50
C PRO A 51 -12.67 0.33 3.65
N GLU A 52 -12.62 1.50 4.30
CA GLU A 52 -12.59 2.82 3.65
C GLU A 52 -11.29 3.10 2.88
N LEU A 53 -10.25 2.28 3.14
CA LEU A 53 -8.91 2.39 2.57
C LEU A 53 -8.53 1.21 1.67
N SER A 54 -9.48 0.33 1.36
CA SER A 54 -9.35 -0.63 0.26
C SER A 54 -10.09 -0.06 -0.94
N LEU A 55 -9.35 0.43 -1.93
CA LEU A 55 -9.86 1.30 -2.99
C LEU A 55 -9.81 0.63 -4.35
N VAL A 56 -10.83 0.87 -5.15
CA VAL A 56 -10.86 0.49 -6.56
C VAL A 56 -10.93 1.72 -7.45
N ALA A 57 -10.22 1.68 -8.57
CA ALA A 57 -10.29 2.67 -9.63
C ALA A 57 -11.10 2.11 -10.80
N GLU A 58 -12.06 2.87 -11.30
CA GLU A 58 -12.91 2.48 -12.42
C GLU A 58 -12.48 3.18 -13.71
N ASP A 59 -12.33 2.41 -14.79
CA ASP A 59 -12.09 2.93 -16.14
C ASP A 59 -13.08 2.30 -17.12
N GLY A 60 -13.88 3.14 -17.76
CA GLY A 60 -14.94 2.69 -18.67
C GLY A 60 -16.01 1.84 -17.98
N GLY A 61 -16.35 2.14 -16.73
CA GLY A 61 -17.37 1.43 -15.95
C GLY A 61 -16.95 0.04 -15.45
N ARG A 62 -15.64 -0.26 -15.46
CA ARG A 62 -15.07 -1.51 -14.95
C ARG A 62 -13.95 -1.20 -13.96
N VAL A 63 -13.83 -2.02 -12.92
CA VAL A 63 -12.69 -1.97 -12.01
C VAL A 63 -11.41 -2.29 -12.78
N ALA A 64 -10.45 -1.37 -12.76
CA ALA A 64 -9.21 -1.44 -13.53
C ALA A 64 -7.95 -1.31 -12.65
N GLY A 65 -8.12 -0.96 -11.39
CA GLY A 65 -7.04 -0.87 -10.40
C GLY A 65 -7.53 -1.08 -8.98
N HIS A 66 -6.64 -1.51 -8.11
CA HIS A 66 -6.89 -1.75 -6.69
C HIS A 66 -5.70 -1.25 -5.87
N LEU A 67 -6.00 -0.73 -4.69
CA LEU A 67 -5.03 -0.35 -3.68
C LEU A 67 -5.62 -0.66 -2.31
N MET A 68 -4.80 -1.22 -1.41
CA MET A 68 -5.18 -1.41 -0.01
C MET A 68 -4.20 -0.70 0.92
N LEU A 69 -4.73 0.02 1.92
CA LEU A 69 -3.96 0.41 3.09
C LEU A 69 -4.55 -0.31 4.32
N PHE A 70 -3.68 -0.78 5.19
CA PHE A 70 -4.06 -1.51 6.41
C PHE A 70 -3.24 -1.03 7.59
N ARG A 71 -3.76 -1.25 8.82
CA ARG A 71 -3.09 -0.83 10.06
C ARG A 71 -1.81 -1.61 10.29
N THR A 72 -0.80 -0.87 10.73
CA THR A 72 0.51 -1.39 11.14
C THR A 72 0.91 -0.68 12.42
N THR A 73 1.53 -1.38 13.34
CA THR A 73 2.04 -0.80 14.58
C THR A 73 3.44 -0.24 14.35
N LEU A 74 3.69 0.96 14.81
CA LEU A 74 5.01 1.54 14.97
C LEU A 74 5.34 1.56 16.47
N ALA A 75 6.26 0.70 16.90
CA ALA A 75 6.77 0.65 18.27
C ALA A 75 7.92 1.66 18.43
N VAL A 76 7.79 2.57 19.39
CA VAL A 76 8.77 3.62 19.71
C VAL A 76 9.07 3.58 21.22
N GLY A 77 10.15 2.92 21.60
CA GLY A 77 10.45 2.65 23.02
C GLY A 77 9.34 1.80 23.65
N GLU A 78 8.70 2.32 24.71
CA GLU A 78 7.59 1.66 25.42
C GLU A 78 6.20 2.06 24.88
N SER A 79 6.14 2.90 23.83
CA SER A 79 4.89 3.37 23.24
C SER A 79 4.65 2.79 21.85
N GLU A 80 3.39 2.70 21.49
CA GLU A 80 2.95 2.22 20.17
C GLU A 80 2.09 3.28 19.48
N LYS A 81 2.26 3.39 18.18
CA LYS A 81 1.40 4.22 17.31
C LYS A 81 0.83 3.34 16.21
N THR A 82 -0.43 3.57 15.87
CA THR A 82 -1.02 2.98 14.66
C THR A 82 -0.72 3.87 13.47
N ILE A 83 -0.03 3.31 12.49
CA ILE A 83 0.18 3.90 11.16
C ILE A 83 -0.44 2.98 10.10
N LEU A 84 -0.27 3.29 8.84
CA LEU A 84 -0.74 2.46 7.74
C LEU A 84 0.42 1.85 6.95
N THR A 85 0.19 0.66 6.42
CA THR A 85 0.99 0.08 5.33
C THR A 85 0.15 0.09 4.05
N LEU A 86 0.77 0.48 2.95
CA LEU A 86 0.20 0.48 1.62
C LEU A 86 0.73 -0.75 0.86
N ALA A 87 -0.13 -1.72 0.63
CA ALA A 87 0.10 -2.92 -0.18
C ALA A 87 -1.18 -3.76 -0.33
N PRO A 88 -1.44 -4.33 -1.51
CA PRO A 88 -0.78 -4.04 -2.78
C PRO A 88 -1.32 -2.79 -3.46
N THR A 89 -0.64 -2.35 -4.53
CA THR A 89 -1.19 -1.45 -5.55
C THR A 89 -1.09 -2.14 -6.90
N ALA A 90 -2.22 -2.42 -7.51
CA ALA A 90 -2.32 -3.16 -8.75
C ALA A 90 -3.16 -2.41 -9.79
N VAL A 91 -2.76 -2.49 -11.06
CA VAL A 91 -3.49 -1.96 -12.21
C VAL A 91 -3.46 -3.01 -13.30
N VAL A 92 -4.59 -3.21 -13.99
CA VAL A 92 -4.63 -4.15 -15.12
C VAL A 92 -3.54 -3.81 -16.15
N PRO A 93 -2.79 -4.79 -16.68
CA PRO A 93 -1.64 -4.54 -17.56
C PRO A 93 -1.96 -3.66 -18.77
N SER A 94 -3.15 -3.77 -19.33
CA SER A 94 -3.59 -2.96 -20.48
C SER A 94 -3.84 -1.47 -20.14
N ARG A 95 -3.82 -1.11 -18.87
CA ARG A 95 -4.04 0.25 -18.37
C ARG A 95 -2.85 0.82 -17.59
N THR A 96 -1.72 0.11 -17.55
CA THR A 96 -0.47 0.64 -16.98
C THR A 96 -0.01 1.89 -17.73
N HIS A 97 0.77 2.73 -17.05
CA HIS A 97 1.27 4.02 -17.57
C HIS A 97 0.19 5.07 -17.92
N ARG A 98 -1.07 4.85 -17.51
CA ARG A 98 -2.18 5.82 -17.67
C ARG A 98 -2.46 6.63 -16.41
N GLY A 99 -1.62 6.54 -15.41
CA GLY A 99 -1.75 7.30 -14.17
C GLY A 99 -2.74 6.73 -13.13
N LEU A 100 -3.34 5.53 -13.36
CA LEU A 100 -4.29 4.92 -12.42
C LEU A 100 -3.64 4.62 -11.06
N GLY A 101 -2.44 4.03 -11.06
CA GLY A 101 -1.72 3.76 -9.81
C GLY A 101 -1.40 5.04 -9.04
N THR A 102 -0.99 6.11 -9.73
CA THR A 102 -0.78 7.42 -9.13
C THR A 102 -2.07 8.00 -8.54
N ALA A 103 -3.19 7.86 -9.25
CA ALA A 103 -4.49 8.31 -8.78
C ALA A 103 -4.93 7.57 -7.51
N LEU A 104 -4.80 6.23 -7.50
CA LEU A 104 -5.10 5.38 -6.33
C LEU A 104 -4.25 5.77 -5.12
N VAL A 105 -2.93 5.94 -5.30
CA VAL A 105 -2.06 6.35 -4.19
C VAL A 105 -2.44 7.72 -3.64
N ARG A 106 -2.71 8.71 -4.49
CA ARG A 106 -3.13 10.05 -4.06
C ARG A 106 -4.43 10.01 -3.28
N GLU A 107 -5.43 9.29 -3.78
CA GLU A 107 -6.71 9.13 -3.10
C GLU A 107 -6.54 8.41 -1.76
N GLY A 108 -5.74 7.33 -1.71
CA GLY A 108 -5.47 6.61 -0.48
C GLY A 108 -4.77 7.47 0.57
N VAL A 109 -3.77 8.25 0.16
CA VAL A 109 -3.06 9.22 1.02
C VAL A 109 -4.01 10.28 1.57
N GLU A 110 -4.87 10.83 0.72
CA GLU A 110 -5.82 11.88 1.14
C GLU A 110 -6.86 11.33 2.13
N ARG A 111 -7.43 10.16 1.87
CA ARG A 111 -8.37 9.50 2.80
C ARG A 111 -7.69 9.15 4.13
N ALA A 112 -6.48 8.61 4.09
CA ALA A 112 -5.71 8.31 5.30
C ALA A 112 -5.49 9.56 6.16
N ARG A 113 -5.18 10.70 5.53
CA ARG A 113 -5.04 11.99 6.21
C ARG A 113 -6.36 12.45 6.84
N GLN A 114 -7.47 12.38 6.09
CA GLN A 114 -8.80 12.76 6.58
C GLN A 114 -9.26 11.87 7.75
N MET A 115 -8.82 10.61 7.78
CA MET A 115 -9.10 9.67 8.87
C MET A 115 -8.17 9.84 10.08
N GLY A 116 -7.18 10.76 10.03
CA GLY A 116 -6.27 11.07 11.13
C GLY A 116 -5.14 10.06 11.31
N PHE A 117 -4.79 9.29 10.27
CA PHE A 117 -3.59 8.45 10.34
C PHE A 117 -2.33 9.30 10.19
N PRO A 118 -1.31 9.12 11.06
CA PRO A 118 -0.16 10.01 11.09
C PRO A 118 0.88 9.74 10.01
N ALA A 119 0.95 8.51 9.48
CA ALA A 119 1.94 8.12 8.47
C ALA A 119 1.52 6.87 7.68
N ILE A 120 2.14 6.70 6.52
CA ILE A 120 2.03 5.51 5.66
C ILE A 120 3.43 4.97 5.39
N VAL A 121 3.59 3.65 5.45
CA VAL A 121 4.79 2.95 4.97
C VAL A 121 4.43 2.09 3.76
N GLU A 122 5.41 1.82 2.93
CA GLU A 122 5.31 0.92 1.78
C GLU A 122 6.57 0.07 1.69
N VAL A 123 6.41 -1.17 1.27
CA VAL A 123 7.51 -2.12 1.06
C VAL A 123 7.36 -2.76 -0.31
N GLY A 124 8.30 -2.47 -1.23
CA GLY A 124 8.29 -3.11 -2.54
C GLY A 124 8.91 -2.29 -3.66
N PHE A 125 8.34 -1.17 -4.06
CA PHE A 125 8.73 -0.42 -5.26
C PHE A 125 9.11 1.04 -4.98
N PRO A 126 10.25 1.29 -4.30
CA PRO A 126 10.64 2.63 -3.84
C PRO A 126 10.60 3.70 -4.94
N ALA A 127 11.06 3.38 -6.15
CA ALA A 127 11.14 4.35 -7.25
C ALA A 127 9.77 4.91 -7.68
N PHE A 128 8.70 4.15 -7.54
CA PHE A 128 7.34 4.62 -7.81
C PHE A 128 6.85 5.53 -6.68
N TYR A 129 7.02 5.11 -5.42
CA TYR A 129 6.50 5.83 -4.27
C TYR A 129 7.28 7.08 -3.93
N GLN A 130 8.60 7.11 -4.18
CA GLN A 130 9.40 8.32 -4.04
C GLN A 130 8.89 9.47 -4.92
N ARG A 131 8.38 9.16 -6.12
CA ARG A 131 7.71 10.16 -6.97
C ARG A 131 6.37 10.65 -6.42
N GLN A 132 5.81 9.94 -5.43
CA GLN A 132 4.59 10.32 -4.70
C GLN A 132 4.91 11.02 -3.36
N GLY A 133 6.19 11.32 -3.07
CA GLY A 133 6.62 12.01 -1.86
C GLY A 133 7.08 11.11 -0.72
N PHE A 134 7.06 9.79 -0.91
CA PHE A 134 7.63 8.86 0.08
C PHE A 134 9.15 8.98 0.11
N ARG A 135 9.74 8.74 1.28
CA ARG A 135 11.20 8.77 1.50
C ARG A 135 11.66 7.44 2.11
N PRO A 136 12.92 7.03 1.90
CA PRO A 136 13.46 5.82 2.51
C PRO A 136 13.23 5.79 4.03
N ILE A 137 12.83 4.64 4.57
CA ILE A 137 12.56 4.49 6.02
C ILE A 137 13.78 4.76 6.88
N THR A 138 14.98 4.50 6.36
CA THR A 138 16.26 4.76 7.04
C THR A 138 16.44 6.24 7.40
N GLY A 139 15.89 7.14 6.58
CA GLY A 139 15.90 8.59 6.84
C GLY A 139 15.06 9.02 8.04
N PHE A 140 14.15 8.16 8.51
CA PHE A 140 13.34 8.35 9.71
C PHE A 140 13.85 7.53 10.90
N GLY A 141 14.88 6.71 10.74
CA GLY A 141 15.35 5.77 11.76
C GLY A 141 14.40 4.62 12.02
N LEU A 142 13.56 4.28 11.05
CA LEU A 142 12.64 3.13 11.14
C LEU A 142 13.36 1.84 10.77
N GLN A 143 12.93 0.75 11.40
CA GLN A 143 13.41 -0.61 11.17
C GLN A 143 12.23 -1.57 10.99
N HIS A 144 12.47 -2.74 10.42
CA HIS A 144 11.48 -3.81 10.30
C HIS A 144 12.13 -5.21 10.35
N ASP A 145 11.30 -6.24 10.57
CA ASP A 145 11.73 -7.64 10.66
C ASP A 145 11.44 -8.47 9.39
N LEU A 146 11.08 -7.81 8.29
CA LEU A 146 10.85 -8.50 7.03
C LEU A 146 12.18 -8.94 6.41
N PRO A 147 12.23 -10.08 5.70
CA PRO A 147 13.43 -10.60 5.06
C PRO A 147 13.75 -9.88 3.74
N VAL A 148 13.66 -8.56 3.73
CA VAL A 148 14.01 -7.66 2.61
C VAL A 148 14.89 -6.55 3.13
N ALA A 149 15.73 -5.99 2.27
CA ALA A 149 16.59 -4.87 2.66
C ALA A 149 15.77 -3.60 2.93
N ASP A 150 16.23 -2.76 3.86
CA ASP A 150 15.57 -1.50 4.22
C ASP A 150 15.40 -0.55 3.03
N ASP A 151 16.23 -0.67 2.00
CA ASP A 151 16.14 0.12 0.75
C ASP A 151 14.84 -0.16 -0.05
N PHE A 152 14.16 -1.28 0.23
CA PHE A 152 12.86 -1.59 -0.37
C PHE A 152 11.67 -0.98 0.38
N ALA A 153 11.91 -0.30 1.50
CA ALA A 153 10.86 0.31 2.30
C ALA A 153 10.93 1.84 2.27
N THR A 154 9.77 2.46 2.09
CA THR A 154 9.59 3.91 2.08
C THR A 154 8.45 4.33 3.01
N ALA A 155 8.47 5.58 3.48
CA ALA A 155 7.45 6.13 4.34
C ALA A 155 7.07 7.55 3.94
N LEU A 156 5.82 7.92 4.24
CA LEU A 156 5.26 9.26 4.07
C LEU A 156 4.63 9.72 5.39
N GLU A 157 5.09 10.82 5.93
CA GLU A 157 4.41 11.49 7.04
C GLU A 157 3.16 12.22 6.52
N LEU A 158 2.02 11.96 7.15
CA LEU A 158 0.77 12.68 6.92
C LEU A 158 0.62 13.84 7.91
N GLU A 159 1.19 13.68 9.11
CA GLU A 159 1.38 14.70 10.12
C GLU A 159 2.88 14.97 10.27
N GLU A 160 3.28 16.21 10.32
CA GLU A 160 4.69 16.61 10.45
C GLU A 160 5.30 16.05 11.73
N GLY A 161 6.44 15.37 11.61
CA GLY A 161 7.15 14.77 12.75
C GLY A 161 6.52 13.47 13.29
N ALA A 162 5.53 12.91 12.62
CA ALA A 162 4.86 11.68 13.06
C ALA A 162 5.82 10.49 13.22
N LEU A 163 6.88 10.46 12.41
CA LEU A 163 7.92 9.42 12.42
C LEU A 163 9.20 9.85 13.15
N ALA A 164 9.19 11.03 13.79
CA ALA A 164 10.33 11.50 14.59
C ALA A 164 10.63 10.54 15.76
N GLY A 165 11.91 10.21 15.93
CA GLY A 165 12.35 9.26 16.95
C GLY A 165 12.51 7.82 16.45
N GLY A 166 12.18 7.56 15.20
CA GLY A 166 12.32 6.22 14.59
C GLY A 166 11.40 5.18 15.19
N GLY A 167 11.84 3.92 15.21
CA GLY A 167 11.11 2.81 15.80
C GLY A 167 11.08 1.56 14.95
N CYS A 168 10.38 0.54 15.43
CA CYS A 168 10.23 -0.73 14.75
C CYS A 168 8.82 -0.89 14.17
N LEU A 169 8.74 -1.25 12.90
CA LEU A 169 7.49 -1.55 12.21
C LEU A 169 7.07 -2.98 12.50
N GLU A 170 5.89 -3.15 13.08
CA GLU A 170 5.28 -4.44 13.36
C GLU A 170 4.09 -4.67 12.44
N PHE A 171 4.31 -5.47 11.41
CA PHE A 171 3.30 -5.75 10.40
C PHE A 171 2.32 -6.84 10.84
N PRO A 172 1.07 -6.84 10.33
CA PRO A 172 0.12 -7.92 10.54
C PRO A 172 0.67 -9.27 10.06
N ALA A 173 0.24 -10.35 10.72
CA ALA A 173 0.72 -11.70 10.42
C ALA A 173 0.61 -12.11 8.94
N PRO A 174 -0.50 -11.82 8.20
CA PRO A 174 -0.58 -12.13 6.78
C PRO A 174 0.50 -11.45 5.95
N PHE A 175 0.82 -10.18 6.25
CA PHE A 175 1.86 -9.44 5.53
C PHE A 175 3.26 -9.99 5.81
N ARG A 176 3.58 -10.31 7.06
CA ARG A 176 4.84 -10.99 7.39
C ARG A 176 4.96 -12.36 6.72
N ALA A 177 3.87 -13.12 6.69
CA ALA A 177 3.85 -14.43 6.02
C ALA A 177 4.04 -14.32 4.52
N PHE A 178 3.51 -13.27 3.87
CA PHE A 178 3.71 -13.00 2.45
C PHE A 178 5.19 -12.88 2.10
N TYR A 179 5.99 -12.15 2.88
CA TYR A 179 7.43 -11.98 2.64
C TYR A 179 8.29 -13.19 3.04
N ARG A 180 7.77 -14.11 3.85
CA ARG A 180 8.49 -15.33 4.27
C ARG A 180 8.24 -16.52 3.35
N ARG A 181 7.41 -16.39 2.33
CA ARG A 181 7.18 -17.48 1.37
C ARG A 181 8.45 -17.73 0.56
N PRO A 182 8.83 -19.00 0.34
CA PRO A 182 9.86 -19.32 -0.66
C PRO A 182 9.40 -18.76 -2.01
N VAL A 183 10.31 -18.08 -2.72
CA VAL A 183 10.09 -17.74 -4.12
C VAL A 183 10.03 -19.08 -4.85
N GLU A 184 8.84 -19.49 -5.30
CA GLU A 184 8.71 -20.65 -6.18
C GLU A 184 9.48 -20.34 -7.46
N ALA A 185 10.52 -21.18 -7.72
CA ALA A 185 11.42 -21.03 -8.84
C ALA A 185 10.76 -21.43 -10.15
#